data_643ceafd952bb64c2079275d0c2dccf1
#
_entry.id   643ceafd952bb64c2079275d0c2dccf1
#
_cell.length_a   1.000
_cell.length_b   1.000
_cell.length_c   1.000
_cell.angle_alpha   90.00
_cell.angle_beta   90.00
_cell.angle_gamma   90.00
#
_symmetry.space_group_name_H-M   'P 1'
#
loop_
_entity.id
_entity.type
_entity.pdbx_description
1 polymer ?
#
loop_
_entity_poly.entity_id
_entity_poly.type
_entity_poly.pdbx_seq_one_letter_code
_entity_poly.pdbx_strand_id
1 'polypeptide(L)'
;MWTSEMVASRLEEAADTLRRLPDSEARFRLGLRSAWPDVVRDATTAYAAEGPRVRLGPPAPGAIDRLEETISWLALMTEAQRRIAWALASGIPVAGLARMIGCHRNTVANRQAAALRVVAGHLNRAAGGPGEACMQHMGQ
;
A
#
# COMPACT_ATOMS: atom_id res chain seq x y z
N MET A 1 -2.96 14.93 -15.44
CA MET A 1 -1.71 14.21 -15.67
C MET A 1 -1.21 13.63 -14.34
N TRP A 2 -0.96 12.33 -14.27
CA TRP A 2 -0.51 11.67 -13.06
C TRP A 2 0.98 11.90 -12.82
N THR A 3 1.32 12.31 -11.60
CA THR A 3 2.72 12.44 -11.15
C THR A 3 3.09 11.31 -10.19
N SER A 4 4.38 11.07 -9.99
CA SER A 4 4.85 10.07 -9.01
C SER A 4 4.37 10.38 -7.59
N GLU A 5 4.24 11.65 -7.23
CA GLU A 5 3.73 12.08 -5.92
C GLU A 5 2.25 11.74 -5.75
N MET A 6 1.44 11.96 -6.79
CA MET A 6 0.03 11.58 -6.76
C MET A 6 -0.16 10.09 -6.60
N VAL A 7 0.66 9.28 -7.28
CA VAL A 7 0.63 7.82 -7.14
C VAL A 7 1.04 7.41 -5.71
N ALA A 8 2.08 8.04 -5.14
CA ALA A 8 2.51 7.77 -3.76
C ALA A 8 1.40 8.09 -2.76
N SER A 9 0.78 9.27 -2.87
CA SER A 9 -0.32 9.69 -1.99
C SER A 9 -1.53 8.74 -2.09
N ARG A 10 -1.84 8.23 -3.29
CA ARG A 10 -2.91 7.23 -3.47
C ARG A 10 -2.58 5.88 -2.84
N LEU A 11 -1.31 5.46 -2.89
CA LEU A 11 -0.87 4.24 -2.21
C LEU A 11 -0.95 4.39 -0.68
N GLU A 12 -0.60 5.55 -0.13
CA GLU A 12 -0.74 5.86 1.30
C GLU A 12 -2.21 5.85 1.73
N GLU A 13 -3.09 6.49 0.97
CA GLU A 13 -4.54 6.46 1.20
C GLU A 13 -5.08 5.03 1.16
N ALA A 14 -4.63 4.23 0.19
CA ALA A 14 -5.03 2.83 0.07
C ALA A 14 -4.58 1.99 1.28
N ALA A 15 -3.35 2.17 1.75
CA ALA A 15 -2.84 1.48 2.93
C ALA A 15 -3.58 1.90 4.21
N ASP A 16 -3.94 3.19 4.35
CA ASP A 16 -4.74 3.68 5.47
C ASP A 16 -6.17 3.13 5.42
N THR A 17 -6.79 3.14 4.25
CA THR A 17 -8.13 2.57 4.03
C THR A 17 -8.17 1.10 4.40
N LEU A 18 -7.18 0.32 3.97
CA LEU A 18 -7.09 -1.10 4.29
C LEU A 18 -6.98 -1.36 5.80
N ARG A 19 -6.25 -0.52 6.53
CA ARG A 19 -6.16 -0.60 8.00
C ARG A 19 -7.47 -0.27 8.71
N ARG A 20 -8.34 0.53 8.09
CA ARG A 20 -9.64 0.93 8.63
C ARG A 20 -10.75 -0.06 8.31
N LEU A 21 -10.55 -0.93 7.33
CA LEU A 21 -11.53 -1.96 7.00
C LEU A 21 -11.71 -2.93 8.16
N PRO A 22 -12.96 -3.27 8.51
CA PRO A 22 -13.22 -4.25 9.55
C PRO A 22 -12.74 -5.62 9.10
N ASP A 23 -12.00 -6.32 9.95
CA ASP A 23 -11.66 -7.72 9.73
C ASP A 23 -12.91 -8.58 9.99
N SER A 24 -13.78 -8.67 8.98
CA SER A 24 -15.02 -9.45 9.06
C SER A 24 -14.78 -10.95 9.24
N GLU A 25 -13.59 -11.42 8.88
CA GLU A 25 -13.20 -12.82 9.00
C GLU A 25 -12.59 -13.16 10.36
N ALA A 26 -12.23 -12.16 11.16
CA ALA A 26 -11.62 -12.39 12.48
C ALA A 26 -12.49 -13.31 13.36
N ARG A 27 -13.81 -13.20 13.24
CA ARG A 27 -14.78 -14.06 13.97
C ARG A 27 -14.77 -15.52 13.51
N PHE A 28 -14.34 -15.79 12.28
CA PHE A 28 -14.25 -17.14 11.70
C PHE A 28 -12.86 -17.75 11.85
N ARG A 29 -11.87 -16.95 12.22
CA ARG A 29 -10.57 -17.50 12.58
C ARG A 29 -10.77 -18.27 13.88
N LEU A 30 -10.88 -19.58 13.74
CA LEU A 30 -10.75 -20.50 14.87
C LEU A 30 -9.34 -20.28 15.39
N GLY A 31 -9.21 -19.34 16.34
CA GLY A 31 -7.99 -19.22 17.11
C GLY A 31 -7.73 -20.60 17.70
N LEU A 32 -6.62 -21.20 17.35
CA LEU A 32 -6.06 -22.31 18.12
C LEU A 32 -5.96 -21.75 19.55
N ARG A 33 -6.98 -21.96 20.35
CA ARG A 33 -6.91 -21.73 21.78
C ARG A 33 -5.85 -22.71 22.22
N SER A 34 -4.66 -22.18 22.49
CA SER A 34 -3.61 -22.93 23.12
C SER A 34 -4.21 -23.61 24.34
N ALA A 35 -4.17 -24.94 24.39
CA ALA A 35 -4.58 -25.71 25.56
C ALA A 35 -3.61 -25.51 26.75
N TRP A 36 -2.58 -24.69 26.56
CA TRP A 36 -1.66 -24.30 27.62
C TRP A 36 -2.39 -23.39 28.60
N PRO A 37 -2.29 -23.63 29.92
CA PRO A 37 -2.81 -22.73 30.93
C PRO A 37 -2.21 -21.34 30.67
N ASP A 38 -3.03 -20.31 30.83
CA ASP A 38 -2.59 -18.92 30.73
C ASP A 38 -1.40 -18.74 31.67
N VAL A 39 -0.20 -18.69 31.08
CA VAL A 39 0.98 -18.30 31.82
C VAL A 39 0.73 -16.89 32.29
N VAL A 40 0.72 -16.69 33.61
CA VAL A 40 0.60 -15.38 34.26
C VAL A 40 1.63 -14.48 33.58
N ARG A 41 1.16 -13.61 32.69
CA ARG A 41 2.02 -12.66 32.01
C ARG A 41 2.54 -11.72 33.07
N ASP A 42 3.85 -11.67 33.19
CA ASP A 42 4.53 -10.71 34.05
C ASP A 42 3.96 -9.30 33.77
N ALA A 43 3.71 -8.51 34.79
CA ALA A 43 3.09 -7.18 34.66
C ALA A 43 3.81 -6.29 33.62
N THR A 44 5.12 -6.48 33.43
CA THR A 44 5.92 -5.81 32.40
C THR A 44 5.54 -6.21 30.98
N THR A 45 5.17 -7.46 30.75
CA THR A 45 4.76 -7.97 29.43
C THR A 45 3.30 -7.59 29.13
N ALA A 46 2.45 -7.49 30.16
CA ALA A 46 1.08 -7.02 30.02
C ALA A 46 1.03 -5.54 29.62
N TYR A 47 1.90 -4.70 30.18
CA TYR A 47 2.01 -3.28 29.82
C TYR A 47 2.50 -3.06 28.37
N ALA A 48 3.35 -3.91 27.86
CA ALA A 48 3.83 -3.82 26.48
C ALA A 48 2.76 -4.23 25.45
N ALA A 49 1.79 -5.05 25.86
CA ALA A 49 0.71 -5.53 24.98
C ALA A 49 -0.54 -4.64 24.95
N GLU A 50 -0.69 -3.75 25.93
CA GLU A 50 -1.86 -2.89 26.13
C GLU A 50 -1.61 -1.42 25.81
N GLY A 51 -0.76 -1.12 24.82
CA GLY A 51 -0.79 0.22 24.22
C GLY A 51 -2.21 0.52 23.76
N PRO A 52 -2.74 1.75 23.97
CA PRO A 52 -4.09 2.10 23.55
C PRO A 52 -4.23 1.77 22.05
N ARG A 53 -4.99 0.73 21.73
CA ARG A 53 -5.36 0.42 20.35
C ARG A 53 -6.26 1.56 19.89
N VAL A 54 -5.67 2.53 19.23
CA VAL A 54 -6.42 3.60 18.57
C VAL A 54 -7.35 2.93 17.58
N ARG A 55 -8.64 2.91 17.87
CA ARG A 55 -9.65 2.45 16.93
C ARG A 55 -9.73 3.50 15.83
N LEU A 56 -9.20 3.18 14.68
CA LEU A 56 -9.35 4.00 13.49
C LEU A 56 -10.84 4.03 13.13
N GLY A 57 -11.37 5.22 12.84
CA GLY A 57 -12.74 5.38 12.36
C GLY A 57 -12.94 4.69 11.00
N PRO A 58 -14.18 4.55 10.53
CA PRO A 58 -14.48 3.96 9.23
C PRO A 58 -13.80 4.73 8.10
N PRO A 59 -13.51 4.07 6.97
CA PRO A 59 -12.94 4.74 5.81
C PRO A 59 -13.89 5.80 5.26
N ALA A 60 -13.34 6.83 4.62
CA ALA A 60 -14.12 7.88 3.97
C ALA A 60 -14.97 7.30 2.82
N PRO A 61 -16.13 7.93 2.49
CA PRO A 61 -16.91 7.55 1.32
C PRO A 61 -16.06 7.51 0.04
N GLY A 62 -16.21 6.47 -0.76
CA GLY A 62 -15.43 6.26 -1.99
C GLY A 62 -13.96 5.86 -1.79
N ALA A 63 -13.47 5.75 -0.54
CA ALA A 63 -12.11 5.30 -0.27
C ALA A 63 -11.90 3.83 -0.67
N ILE A 64 -12.95 3.01 -0.59
CA ILE A 64 -12.90 1.60 -0.98
C ILE A 64 -12.73 1.49 -2.50
N ASP A 65 -13.48 2.25 -3.29
CA ASP A 65 -13.36 2.26 -4.75
C ASP A 65 -11.95 2.69 -5.18
N ARG A 66 -11.41 3.72 -4.53
CA ARG A 66 -10.04 4.18 -4.77
C ARG A 66 -8.98 3.17 -4.34
N LEU A 67 -9.25 2.41 -3.27
CA LEU A 67 -8.39 1.31 -2.84
C LEU A 67 -8.34 0.21 -3.90
N GLU A 68 -9.48 -0.22 -4.43
CA GLU A 68 -9.56 -1.25 -5.48
C GLU A 68 -8.81 -0.82 -6.74
N GLU A 69 -9.02 0.43 -7.18
CA GLU A 69 -8.26 1.00 -8.29
C GLU A 69 -6.75 0.96 -8.02
N THR A 70 -6.32 1.42 -6.85
CA THR A 70 -4.90 1.49 -6.47
C THR A 70 -4.26 0.09 -6.35
N ILE A 71 -4.99 -0.90 -5.86
CA ILE A 71 -4.51 -2.29 -5.81
C ILE A 71 -4.22 -2.82 -7.21
N SER A 72 -5.04 -2.46 -8.20
CA SER A 72 -4.80 -2.88 -9.59
C SER A 72 -3.46 -2.36 -10.14
N TRP A 73 -3.00 -1.19 -9.69
CA TRP A 73 -1.71 -0.62 -10.11
C TRP A 73 -0.51 -1.43 -9.60
N LEU A 74 -0.67 -2.15 -8.50
CA LEU A 74 0.40 -3.01 -7.98
C LEU A 74 0.77 -4.13 -8.95
N ALA A 75 -0.15 -4.54 -9.81
CA ALA A 75 0.11 -5.54 -10.85
C ALA A 75 1.11 -5.03 -11.93
N LEU A 76 1.24 -3.71 -12.08
CA LEU A 76 2.17 -3.09 -13.03
C LEU A 76 3.62 -3.07 -12.54
N MET A 77 3.83 -3.37 -11.25
CA MET A 77 5.14 -3.35 -10.60
C MET A 77 5.74 -4.75 -10.52
N THR A 78 7.06 -4.84 -10.52
CA THR A 78 7.76 -6.07 -10.16
C THR A 78 7.52 -6.41 -8.69
N GLU A 79 7.73 -7.67 -8.29
CA GLU A 79 7.53 -8.10 -6.90
C GLU A 79 8.35 -7.26 -5.91
N ALA A 80 9.63 -7.01 -6.21
CA ALA A 80 10.50 -6.20 -5.36
C ALA A 80 10.01 -4.75 -5.26
N GLN A 81 9.57 -4.15 -6.36
CA GLN A 81 9.01 -2.79 -6.39
C GLN A 81 7.71 -2.71 -5.58
N ARG A 82 6.82 -3.68 -5.74
CA ARG A 82 5.55 -3.77 -5.03
C ARG A 82 5.75 -3.85 -3.52
N ARG A 83 6.65 -4.71 -3.07
CA ARG A 83 6.98 -4.84 -1.65
C ARG A 83 7.49 -3.54 -1.06
N ILE A 84 8.40 -2.86 -1.76
CA ILE A 84 8.96 -1.58 -1.31
C ILE A 84 7.89 -0.49 -1.29
N ALA A 85 7.16 -0.32 -2.39
CA ALA A 85 6.13 0.72 -2.50
C ALA A 85 5.04 0.55 -1.43
N TRP A 86 4.57 -0.67 -1.21
CA TRP A 86 3.55 -0.96 -0.21
C TRP A 86 4.05 -0.81 1.22
N ALA A 87 5.28 -1.25 1.52
CA ALA A 87 5.87 -1.10 2.85
C ALA A 87 6.02 0.38 3.24
N LEU A 88 6.48 1.21 2.30
CA LEU A 88 6.62 2.65 2.53
C LEU A 88 5.25 3.35 2.65
N ALA A 89 4.28 2.99 1.82
CA ALA A 89 2.91 3.48 1.91
C ALA A 89 2.24 3.10 3.26
N SER A 90 2.61 1.97 3.82
CA SER A 90 2.15 1.51 5.13
C SER A 90 2.82 2.22 6.31
N GLY A 91 3.74 3.15 6.06
CA GLY A 91 4.41 3.96 7.07
C GLY A 91 5.73 3.39 7.60
N ILE A 92 6.28 2.35 6.97
CA ILE A 92 7.61 1.85 7.33
C ILE A 92 8.65 2.85 6.84
N PRO A 93 9.56 3.35 7.71
CA PRO A 93 10.57 4.31 7.29
C PRO A 93 11.60 3.66 6.36
N VAL A 94 12.12 4.44 5.40
CA VAL A 94 13.12 3.98 4.41
C VAL A 94 14.32 3.29 5.08
N ALA A 95 14.82 3.86 6.18
CA ALA A 95 15.96 3.30 6.92
C ALA A 95 15.64 1.93 7.56
N GLY A 96 14.42 1.76 8.08
CA GLY A 96 13.95 0.49 8.62
C GLY A 96 13.83 -0.58 7.53
N LEU A 97 13.20 -0.22 6.43
CA LEU A 97 13.03 -1.11 5.28
C LEU A 97 14.37 -1.50 4.66
N ALA A 98 15.30 -0.58 4.53
CA ALA A 98 16.65 -0.85 4.03
C ALA A 98 17.41 -1.89 4.88
N ARG A 99 17.29 -1.81 6.21
CA ARG A 99 17.84 -2.83 7.13
C ARG A 99 17.17 -4.20 6.96
N MET A 100 15.84 -4.22 6.82
CA MET A 100 15.09 -5.47 6.64
C MET A 100 15.45 -6.18 5.34
N ILE A 101 15.68 -5.43 4.26
CA ILE A 101 16.03 -5.97 2.94
C ILE A 101 17.53 -6.23 2.80
N GLY A 102 18.36 -5.64 3.67
CA GLY A 102 19.82 -5.76 3.60
C GLY A 102 20.45 -4.93 2.48
N CYS A 103 19.88 -3.76 2.17
CA CYS A 103 20.39 -2.85 1.14
C CYS A 103 20.54 -1.41 1.66
N HIS A 104 21.21 -0.56 0.88
CA HIS A 104 21.36 0.84 1.24
C HIS A 104 20.04 1.61 1.05
N ARG A 105 19.78 2.61 1.91
CA ARG A 105 18.57 3.44 1.84
C ARG A 105 18.35 4.11 0.48
N ASN A 106 19.42 4.53 -0.19
CA ASN A 106 19.30 5.12 -1.53
C ASN A 106 18.79 4.11 -2.56
N THR A 107 19.14 2.83 -2.42
CA THR A 107 18.65 1.75 -3.27
C THR A 107 17.13 1.57 -3.10
N VAL A 108 16.63 1.65 -1.86
CA VAL A 108 15.19 1.60 -1.58
C VAL A 108 14.49 2.79 -2.22
N ALA A 109 15.00 4.01 -2.02
CA ALA A 109 14.43 5.24 -2.59
C ALA A 109 14.42 5.21 -4.13
N ASN A 110 15.50 4.75 -4.77
CA ASN A 110 15.58 4.64 -6.23
C ASN A 110 14.59 3.60 -6.77
N ARG A 111 14.44 2.45 -6.11
CA ARG A 111 13.47 1.42 -6.51
C ARG A 111 12.04 1.90 -6.35
N GLN A 112 11.73 2.63 -5.26
CA GLN A 112 10.43 3.27 -5.08
C GLN A 112 10.15 4.28 -6.20
N ALA A 113 11.08 5.21 -6.46
CA ALA A 113 10.92 6.21 -7.50
C ALA A 113 10.72 5.58 -8.89
N ALA A 114 11.41 4.48 -9.19
CA ALA A 114 11.22 3.74 -10.43
C ALA A 114 9.82 3.10 -10.51
N ALA A 115 9.35 2.49 -9.42
CA ALA A 115 8.02 1.89 -9.34
C ALA A 115 6.92 2.92 -9.58
N LEU A 116 6.99 4.07 -8.89
CA LEU A 116 6.00 5.14 -9.03
C LEU A 116 5.96 5.72 -10.44
N ARG A 117 7.13 5.87 -11.08
CA ARG A 117 7.22 6.33 -12.49
C ARG A 117 6.58 5.36 -13.48
N VAL A 118 6.73 4.06 -13.26
CA VAL A 118 6.09 3.03 -14.11
C VAL A 118 4.57 3.17 -14.05
N VAL A 119 4.01 3.30 -12.85
CA VAL A 119 2.56 3.45 -12.66
C VAL A 119 2.07 4.77 -13.25
N ALA A 120 2.72 5.89 -12.91
CA ALA A 120 2.33 7.21 -13.45
C ALA A 120 2.38 7.22 -14.99
N GLY A 121 3.41 6.63 -15.59
CA GLY A 121 3.52 6.50 -17.04
C GLY A 121 2.40 5.64 -17.65
N HIS A 122 2.01 4.56 -17.00
CA HIS A 122 0.88 3.73 -17.45
C HIS A 122 -0.43 4.49 -17.38
N LEU A 123 -0.72 5.15 -16.27
CA LEU A 123 -1.96 5.91 -16.08
C LEU A 123 -2.07 7.08 -17.06
N ASN A 124 -0.98 7.77 -17.34
CA ASN A 124 -0.96 8.85 -18.33
C ASN A 124 -1.19 8.33 -19.76
N ARG A 125 -0.65 7.17 -20.12
CA ARG A 125 -0.94 6.55 -21.41
C ARG A 125 -2.40 6.10 -21.52
N ALA A 126 -2.96 5.56 -20.47
CA ALA A 126 -4.37 5.16 -20.42
C ALA A 126 -5.31 6.38 -20.51
N ALA A 127 -4.95 7.49 -19.87
CA ALA A 127 -5.72 8.75 -19.92
C ALA A 127 -5.59 9.47 -21.27
N GLY A 128 -4.47 9.32 -21.98
CA GLY A 128 -4.23 9.85 -23.33
C GLY A 128 -4.69 8.89 -24.45
N GLY A 129 -5.68 8.04 -24.21
CA GLY A 129 -6.16 7.00 -25.11
C GLY A 129 -6.39 7.44 -26.56
N PRO A 130 -6.56 6.54 -27.53
CA PRO A 130 -6.33 6.71 -28.98
C PRO A 130 -7.37 7.62 -29.66
N GLY A 131 -7.43 8.88 -29.25
CA GLY A 131 -8.35 9.87 -29.83
C GLY A 131 -7.71 10.82 -30.85
N GLU A 132 -6.37 10.89 -30.95
CA GLU A 132 -5.73 11.91 -31.80
C GLU A 132 -4.95 11.39 -33.01
N ALA A 133 -4.84 10.08 -33.21
CA ALA A 133 -4.11 9.52 -34.36
C ALA A 133 -4.96 9.31 -35.62
N CYS A 134 -6.26 9.64 -35.64
CA CYS A 134 -7.13 9.34 -36.78
C CYS A 134 -7.60 10.56 -37.57
N MET A 135 -7.04 11.76 -37.36
CA MET A 135 -7.47 12.99 -38.06
C MET A 135 -6.46 13.61 -38.99
N GLN A 136 -5.36 12.94 -39.32
CA GLN A 136 -4.34 13.49 -40.24
C GLN A 136 -4.18 12.77 -41.58
N HIS A 137 -5.15 11.96 -42.02
CA HIS A 137 -5.05 11.28 -43.31
C HIS A 137 -6.33 11.36 -44.18
N MET A 138 -7.04 12.48 -44.14
CA MET A 138 -8.04 12.80 -45.16
C MET A 138 -7.90 14.25 -45.61
N GLY A 139 -6.92 14.47 -46.51
CA GLY A 139 -6.70 15.77 -47.10
C GLY A 139 -5.63 15.77 -48.17
N GLN A 140 -5.82 14.98 -49.26
CA GLN A 140 -5.29 15.26 -50.61
C GLN A 140 -6.19 14.55 -51.61
#